data_105abac3a546a79bad7d72f088b65f15
#
_entry.id   105abac3a546a79bad7d72f088b65f15
#
_cell.length_a   1.000
_cell.length_b   1.000
_cell.length_c   1.000
_cell.angle_alpha   90.00
_cell.angle_beta   90.00
_cell.angle_gamma   90.00
#
_symmetry.space_group_name_H-M   'P 1'
#
loop_
_entity.id
_entity.type
_entity.pdbx_description
1 polymer ?
#
loop_
_entity_poly.entity_id
_entity_poly.type
_entity_poly.pdbx_seq_one_letter_code
_entity_poly.pdbx_strand_id
1 'polypeptide(L)'
;NYYIIIMDTNKIINADSIEHLKTLDENVFDSCVTDPPYHLQSIAERFTHSTEAKYGTDGSFQRLSKGFMGKEWDGGDIAFQKDFWQEVYRTLKPGAVLLAFAATRNYHRMAVAIEDAGFEIFDMINWIYGSGFPKRRNLLKPAHEPIVMARKGVNKDLNLDECRVGDEVFDTSKNVRKEAMNKKAVYQLGLKEDYKGTIVKGRWPANIIHSGLDTDWADFFYCAKANKKEKGDTEHPTVKPLDLMKYLVRLVTPENGLVLD
;
A
#
# COMPACT_ATOMS: atom_id res chain seq x y z
N ASN A 1 -20.98 -10.12 30.46
CA ASN A 1 -19.60 -10.66 30.53
C ASN A 1 -18.85 -10.16 29.32
N TYR A 2 -18.03 -9.11 29.51
CA TYR A 2 -17.09 -8.67 28.50
C TYR A 2 -15.85 -9.57 28.62
N TYR A 3 -15.65 -10.48 27.67
CA TYR A 3 -14.37 -11.14 27.51
C TYR A 3 -13.39 -10.13 26.92
N ILE A 4 -12.40 -9.70 27.70
CA ILE A 4 -11.24 -9.00 27.17
C ILE A 4 -10.41 -10.05 26.45
N ILE A 5 -10.53 -10.13 25.12
CA ILE A 5 -9.63 -10.94 24.30
C ILE A 5 -8.31 -10.20 24.31
N ILE A 6 -7.34 -10.69 25.06
CA ILE A 6 -5.96 -10.22 24.99
C ILE A 6 -5.39 -10.80 23.71
N MET A 7 -5.45 -10.06 22.60
CA MET A 7 -4.70 -10.43 21.42
C MET A 7 -3.20 -10.27 21.69
N ASP A 8 -2.47 -11.33 21.42
CA ASP A 8 -1.01 -11.28 21.35
C ASP A 8 -0.59 -10.38 20.18
N THR A 9 -0.16 -9.17 20.47
CA THR A 9 0.32 -8.20 19.50
C THR A 9 1.83 -8.35 19.23
N ASN A 10 2.32 -7.76 18.14
CA ASN A 10 3.74 -7.78 17.73
C ASN A 10 4.28 -9.19 17.48
N LYS A 11 3.48 -10.05 16.87
CA LYS A 11 3.87 -11.42 16.51
C LYS A 11 3.92 -11.60 15.00
N ILE A 12 4.88 -12.37 14.56
CA ILE A 12 4.94 -12.93 13.21
C ILE A 12 4.41 -14.35 13.29
N ILE A 13 3.39 -14.66 12.50
CA ILE A 13 2.72 -15.97 12.49
C ILE A 13 3.09 -16.69 11.20
N ASN A 14 3.72 -17.83 11.31
CA ASN A 14 4.06 -18.68 10.18
C ASN A 14 2.93 -19.69 9.94
N ALA A 15 1.94 -19.31 9.11
CA ALA A 15 0.78 -20.12 8.76
C ALA A 15 0.27 -19.76 7.35
N ASP A 16 -0.66 -20.55 6.82
CA ASP A 16 -1.47 -20.13 5.69
C ASP A 16 -2.31 -18.92 6.11
N SER A 17 -2.22 -17.82 5.34
CA SER A 17 -2.84 -16.55 5.73
C SER A 17 -4.36 -16.61 5.73
N ILE A 18 -4.99 -17.30 4.77
CA ILE A 18 -6.46 -17.44 4.73
C ILE A 18 -6.94 -18.25 5.93
N GLU A 19 -6.32 -19.40 6.16
CA GLU A 19 -6.72 -20.28 7.28
C GLU A 19 -6.48 -19.59 8.62
N HIS A 20 -5.40 -18.81 8.75
CA HIS A 20 -5.18 -18.05 9.97
C HIS A 20 -6.19 -16.92 10.15
N LEU A 21 -6.46 -16.13 9.11
CA LEU A 21 -7.47 -15.06 9.17
C LEU A 21 -8.84 -15.58 9.59
N LYS A 22 -9.25 -16.77 9.13
CA LYS A 22 -10.52 -17.40 9.55
C LYS A 22 -10.62 -17.68 11.05
N THR A 23 -9.49 -17.82 11.73
CA THR A 23 -9.46 -18.04 13.20
C THR A 23 -9.61 -16.75 14.00
N LEU A 24 -9.48 -15.59 13.38
CA LEU A 24 -9.56 -14.30 14.03
C LEU A 24 -11.01 -13.81 14.11
N ASP A 25 -11.31 -13.03 15.15
CA ASP A 25 -12.62 -12.38 15.29
C ASP A 25 -12.84 -11.30 14.21
N GLU A 26 -14.11 -10.93 14.04
CA GLU A 26 -14.48 -9.80 13.17
C GLU A 26 -14.18 -8.45 13.82
N ASN A 27 -13.86 -7.44 12.98
CA ASN A 27 -13.74 -6.06 13.42
C ASN A 27 -12.66 -5.85 14.50
N VAL A 28 -11.51 -6.50 14.34
CA VAL A 28 -10.40 -6.45 15.31
C VAL A 28 -9.40 -5.34 14.96
N PHE A 29 -9.00 -5.24 13.69
CA PHE A 29 -7.91 -4.36 13.29
C PHE A 29 -8.41 -2.96 12.88
N ASP A 30 -7.62 -1.97 13.19
CA ASP A 30 -7.88 -0.57 12.86
C ASP A 30 -7.40 -0.18 11.47
N SER A 31 -6.48 -0.94 10.91
CA SER A 31 -5.98 -0.81 9.54
C SER A 31 -5.32 -2.11 9.06
N CYS A 32 -5.08 -2.20 7.75
CA CYS A 32 -4.19 -3.19 7.14
C CYS A 32 -3.17 -2.46 6.25
N VAL A 33 -1.89 -2.75 6.43
CA VAL A 33 -0.80 -2.24 5.58
C VAL A 33 0.08 -3.42 5.22
N THR A 34 -0.01 -3.89 3.98
CA THR A 34 0.58 -5.17 3.58
C THR A 34 1.29 -5.12 2.22
N ASP A 35 2.30 -5.98 2.07
CA ASP A 35 3.06 -6.20 0.83
C ASP A 35 2.85 -7.65 0.34
N PRO A 36 1.67 -7.98 -0.21
CA PRO A 36 1.35 -9.35 -0.61
C PRO A 36 2.20 -9.79 -1.81
N PRO A 37 2.31 -11.11 -2.07
CA PRO A 37 3.01 -11.64 -3.24
C PRO A 37 2.48 -11.04 -4.55
N TYR A 38 3.37 -10.55 -5.42
CA TYR A 38 2.98 -9.85 -6.65
C TYR A 38 2.64 -10.76 -7.82
N HIS A 39 2.72 -12.09 -7.65
CA HIS A 39 2.47 -13.07 -8.74
C HIS A 39 3.23 -12.71 -10.03
N LEU A 40 4.54 -12.62 -9.96
CA LEU A 40 5.38 -12.26 -11.10
C LEU A 40 5.63 -13.44 -12.08
N GLN A 41 4.86 -14.52 -11.97
CA GLN A 41 4.93 -15.72 -12.83
C GLN A 41 4.65 -15.48 -14.33
N SER A 42 4.20 -14.31 -14.72
CA SER A 42 3.78 -13.99 -16.11
C SER A 42 4.85 -14.23 -17.21
N ILE A 43 6.01 -14.75 -16.84
CA ILE A 43 7.07 -15.12 -17.77
C ILE A 43 7.09 -16.64 -17.99
N ALA A 44 6.80 -17.45 -16.98
CA ALA A 44 6.81 -18.91 -17.09
C ALA A 44 5.62 -19.44 -17.91
N GLU A 45 4.41 -18.96 -17.63
CA GLU A 45 3.19 -19.40 -18.32
C GLU A 45 3.19 -19.11 -19.82
N ARG A 46 3.83 -18.02 -20.26
CA ARG A 46 3.95 -17.71 -21.70
C ARG A 46 4.81 -18.71 -22.47
N PHE A 47 5.63 -19.48 -21.79
CA PHE A 47 6.52 -20.47 -22.40
C PHE A 47 6.02 -21.91 -22.21
N THR A 48 5.05 -22.18 -21.34
CA THR A 48 4.47 -23.52 -21.14
C THR A 48 3.47 -23.93 -22.22
N HIS A 49 3.01 -22.99 -23.06
CA HIS A 49 2.19 -23.32 -24.23
C HIS A 49 2.99 -23.77 -25.48
N SER A 50 4.31 -23.71 -25.44
CA SER A 50 5.14 -24.35 -26.46
C SER A 50 5.52 -25.76 -25.98
N THR A 51 4.95 -26.75 -26.57
CA THR A 51 4.98 -28.17 -26.24
C THR A 51 6.37 -28.82 -26.22
N GLU A 52 7.46 -28.10 -26.38
CA GLU A 52 8.84 -28.64 -26.34
C GLU A 52 9.89 -27.59 -25.94
N ALA A 53 9.73 -26.90 -24.83
CA ALA A 53 10.83 -26.12 -24.30
C ALA A 53 11.85 -27.06 -23.67
N LYS A 54 12.90 -27.41 -24.38
CA LYS A 54 14.05 -28.14 -23.83
C LYS A 54 14.68 -27.35 -22.71
N TYR A 55 14.71 -27.93 -21.51
CA TYR A 55 15.41 -27.37 -20.37
C TYR A 55 16.89 -27.19 -20.74
N GLY A 56 17.41 -25.98 -20.57
CA GLY A 56 18.85 -25.75 -20.64
C GLY A 56 19.56 -26.56 -19.56
N THR A 57 20.71 -27.14 -19.90
CA THR A 57 21.53 -27.95 -18.99
C THR A 57 22.07 -27.18 -17.78
N ASP A 58 21.87 -25.86 -17.73
CA ASP A 58 22.29 -24.94 -16.67
C ASP A 58 21.21 -24.62 -15.63
N GLY A 59 20.02 -25.21 -15.73
CA GLY A 59 18.90 -24.97 -14.80
C GLY A 59 18.26 -23.58 -14.93
N SER A 60 18.61 -22.78 -15.95
CA SER A 60 18.12 -21.41 -16.13
C SER A 60 16.60 -21.33 -16.27
N PHE A 61 15.97 -22.35 -16.82
CA PHE A 61 14.50 -22.43 -16.98
C PHE A 61 13.78 -22.77 -15.66
N GLN A 62 14.36 -23.58 -14.80
CA GLN A 62 13.79 -23.89 -13.48
C GLN A 62 13.71 -22.64 -12.59
N ARG A 63 14.65 -21.70 -12.74
CA ARG A 63 14.63 -20.42 -12.02
C ARG A 63 13.51 -19.48 -12.46
N LEU A 64 13.05 -19.59 -13.71
CA LEU A 64 11.96 -18.77 -14.26
C LEU A 64 10.57 -19.24 -13.84
N SER A 65 10.43 -20.54 -13.49
CA SER A 65 9.16 -21.14 -13.05
C SER A 65 8.87 -20.96 -11.55
N LYS A 66 9.84 -20.49 -10.77
CA LYS A 66 9.76 -20.44 -9.30
C LYS A 66 9.41 -19.06 -8.69
N GLY A 67 8.85 -18.13 -9.46
CA GLY A 67 8.54 -16.79 -8.98
C GLY A 67 9.70 -15.79 -9.09
N PHE A 68 9.60 -14.63 -8.43
CA PHE A 68 10.62 -13.58 -8.49
C PHE A 68 11.94 -14.05 -7.87
N MET A 69 13.03 -13.98 -8.64
CA MET A 69 14.35 -14.48 -8.25
C MET A 69 14.39 -15.96 -7.80
N GLY A 70 13.44 -16.79 -8.26
CA GLY A 70 13.37 -18.22 -7.94
C GLY A 70 12.80 -18.54 -6.57
N LYS A 71 12.16 -17.59 -5.90
CA LYS A 71 11.51 -17.79 -4.60
C LYS A 71 10.06 -18.26 -4.80
N GLU A 72 9.68 -19.38 -4.20
CA GLU A 72 8.35 -20.00 -4.36
C GLU A 72 7.22 -19.16 -3.77
N TRP A 73 7.49 -18.36 -2.74
CA TRP A 73 6.49 -17.52 -2.07
C TRP A 73 5.87 -16.42 -2.97
N ASP A 74 6.56 -15.95 -4.01
CA ASP A 74 6.01 -14.98 -4.97
C ASP A 74 5.28 -15.66 -6.15
N GLY A 75 5.17 -16.98 -6.12
CA GLY A 75 4.51 -17.78 -7.15
C GLY A 75 3.00 -17.89 -7.00
N GLY A 76 2.45 -17.59 -5.83
CA GLY A 76 1.03 -17.65 -5.54
C GLY A 76 0.22 -16.51 -6.13
N ASP A 77 -1.06 -16.71 -6.36
CA ASP A 77 -2.03 -15.72 -6.87
C ASP A 77 -2.96 -15.16 -5.79
N ILE A 78 -2.61 -15.38 -4.52
CA ILE A 78 -3.44 -15.02 -3.36
C ILE A 78 -3.89 -13.56 -3.37
N ALA A 79 -3.02 -12.65 -3.82
CA ALA A 79 -3.34 -11.21 -3.93
C ALA A 79 -4.45 -10.91 -4.97
N PHE A 80 -4.80 -11.88 -5.83
CA PHE A 80 -5.87 -11.74 -6.83
C PHE A 80 -7.13 -12.54 -6.47
N GLN A 81 -7.11 -13.21 -5.32
CA GLN A 81 -8.23 -14.00 -4.84
C GLN A 81 -9.15 -13.13 -3.99
N LYS A 82 -10.40 -13.01 -4.42
CA LYS A 82 -11.45 -12.32 -3.68
C LYS A 82 -11.59 -12.84 -2.24
N ASP A 83 -11.56 -14.16 -2.08
CA ASP A 83 -11.80 -14.82 -0.77
C ASP A 83 -10.76 -14.42 0.27
N PHE A 84 -9.50 -14.23 -0.13
CA PHE A 84 -8.45 -13.68 0.74
C PHE A 84 -8.81 -12.28 1.24
N TRP A 85 -9.17 -11.38 0.34
CA TRP A 85 -9.54 -10.02 0.71
C TRP A 85 -10.86 -9.94 1.47
N GLN A 86 -11.76 -10.91 1.30
CA GLN A 86 -12.98 -11.00 2.13
C GLN A 86 -12.65 -11.33 3.60
N GLU A 87 -11.67 -12.20 3.86
CA GLU A 87 -11.22 -12.47 5.23
C GLU A 87 -10.49 -11.24 5.83
N VAL A 88 -9.66 -10.54 5.05
CA VAL A 88 -9.09 -9.25 5.46
C VAL A 88 -10.21 -8.25 5.78
N TYR A 89 -11.19 -8.10 4.89
CA TYR A 89 -12.33 -7.22 5.10
C TYR A 89 -13.10 -7.55 6.38
N ARG A 90 -13.35 -8.83 6.65
CA ARG A 90 -14.06 -9.29 7.83
C ARG A 90 -13.36 -8.87 9.11
N THR A 91 -12.05 -9.05 9.17
CA THR A 91 -11.23 -8.76 10.37
C THR A 91 -11.00 -7.28 10.62
N LEU A 92 -11.14 -6.42 9.62
CA LEU A 92 -11.01 -4.96 9.78
C LEU A 92 -12.27 -4.35 10.41
N LYS A 93 -12.07 -3.31 11.23
CA LYS A 93 -13.17 -2.50 11.78
C LYS A 93 -13.87 -1.67 10.70
N PRO A 94 -15.14 -1.28 10.87
CA PRO A 94 -15.79 -0.30 10.01
C PRO A 94 -15.00 1.02 9.95
N GLY A 95 -14.77 1.54 8.75
CA GLY A 95 -13.95 2.73 8.50
C GLY A 95 -12.44 2.46 8.45
N ALA A 96 -11.97 1.24 8.73
CA ALA A 96 -10.56 0.88 8.61
C ALA A 96 -10.08 0.99 7.16
N VAL A 97 -8.84 1.42 7.00
CA VAL A 97 -8.18 1.58 5.70
C VAL A 97 -7.23 0.43 5.43
N LEU A 98 -7.27 -0.07 4.20
CA LEU A 98 -6.33 -1.02 3.62
C LEU A 98 -5.35 -0.28 2.70
N LEU A 99 -4.05 -0.49 2.92
CA LEU A 99 -2.97 -0.14 1.99
C LEU A 99 -2.28 -1.43 1.53
N ALA A 100 -2.34 -1.73 0.24
CA ALA A 100 -1.73 -2.93 -0.32
C ALA A 100 -0.78 -2.60 -1.46
N PHE A 101 0.50 -2.94 -1.30
CA PHE A 101 1.52 -2.77 -2.34
C PHE A 101 1.24 -3.68 -3.53
N ALA A 102 1.56 -3.22 -4.72
CA ALA A 102 1.34 -3.98 -5.95
C ALA A 102 2.43 -3.76 -6.99
N ALA A 103 2.55 -4.70 -7.93
CA ALA A 103 3.35 -4.49 -9.13
C ALA A 103 2.54 -3.75 -10.20
N THR A 104 3.20 -2.83 -10.92
CA THR A 104 2.57 -2.02 -11.99
C THR A 104 1.86 -2.82 -13.07
N ARG A 105 2.29 -4.08 -13.32
CA ARG A 105 1.73 -4.91 -14.39
C ARG A 105 0.40 -5.57 -14.05
N ASN A 106 0.15 -5.84 -12.78
CA ASN A 106 -1.00 -6.59 -12.31
C ASN A 106 -1.77 -5.90 -11.17
N TYR A 107 -1.39 -4.66 -10.87
CA TYR A 107 -2.11 -3.78 -9.93
C TYR A 107 -3.63 -3.84 -10.11
N HIS A 108 -4.09 -3.73 -11.35
CA HIS A 108 -5.52 -3.72 -11.69
C HIS A 108 -6.25 -4.99 -11.23
N ARG A 109 -5.60 -6.16 -11.29
CA ARG A 109 -6.21 -7.43 -10.84
C ARG A 109 -6.40 -7.46 -9.33
N MET A 110 -5.40 -6.99 -8.60
CA MET A 110 -5.49 -6.91 -7.14
C MET A 110 -6.54 -5.87 -6.72
N ALA A 111 -6.58 -4.71 -7.38
CA ALA A 111 -7.58 -3.68 -7.12
C ALA A 111 -9.01 -4.22 -7.31
N VAL A 112 -9.27 -4.93 -8.41
CA VAL A 112 -10.58 -5.58 -8.66
C VAL A 112 -10.89 -6.63 -7.59
N ALA A 113 -9.93 -7.46 -7.19
CA ALA A 113 -10.17 -8.48 -6.14
C ALA A 113 -10.51 -7.84 -4.78
N ILE A 114 -9.84 -6.72 -4.44
CA ILE A 114 -10.12 -5.93 -3.23
C ILE A 114 -11.53 -5.32 -3.31
N GLU A 115 -11.89 -4.71 -4.44
CA GLU A 115 -13.22 -4.11 -4.65
C GLU A 115 -14.32 -5.17 -4.60
N ASP A 116 -14.13 -6.31 -5.27
CA ASP A 116 -15.06 -7.44 -5.27
C ASP A 116 -15.24 -8.05 -3.87
N ALA A 117 -14.25 -7.92 -3.00
CA ALA A 117 -14.34 -8.36 -1.60
C ALA A 117 -15.19 -7.42 -0.72
N GLY A 118 -15.58 -6.26 -1.23
CA GLY A 118 -16.47 -5.32 -0.56
C GLY A 118 -15.80 -4.02 -0.09
N PHE A 119 -14.52 -3.84 -0.35
CA PHE A 119 -13.84 -2.58 -0.08
C PHE A 119 -14.26 -1.49 -1.08
N GLU A 120 -14.26 -0.25 -0.64
CA GLU A 120 -14.33 0.92 -1.50
C GLU A 120 -12.92 1.41 -1.79
N ILE A 121 -12.47 1.33 -3.05
CA ILE A 121 -11.22 1.95 -3.48
C ILE A 121 -11.45 3.44 -3.60
N PHE A 122 -10.69 4.26 -2.89
CA PHE A 122 -10.88 5.70 -2.89
C PHE A 122 -9.64 6.50 -3.32
N ASP A 123 -8.44 5.86 -3.36
CA ASP A 123 -7.22 6.47 -3.89
C ASP A 123 -6.16 5.41 -4.23
N MET A 124 -5.03 5.86 -4.72
CA MET A 124 -3.83 5.07 -4.95
C MET A 124 -2.60 5.92 -4.61
N ILE A 125 -1.69 5.38 -3.80
CA ILE A 125 -0.40 6.01 -3.53
C ILE A 125 0.63 5.44 -4.50
N ASN A 126 1.49 6.28 -5.08
CA ASN A 126 2.64 5.87 -5.87
C ASN A 126 3.94 6.13 -5.11
N TRP A 127 4.69 5.07 -4.83
CA TRP A 127 6.05 5.21 -4.34
C TRP A 127 7.03 5.20 -5.51
N ILE A 128 7.59 6.37 -5.84
CA ILE A 128 8.45 6.60 -7.00
C ILE A 128 9.92 6.49 -6.60
N TYR A 129 10.74 5.81 -7.42
CA TYR A 129 12.17 5.62 -7.16
C TYR A 129 13.00 5.57 -8.45
N GLY A 130 14.21 6.14 -8.41
CA GLY A 130 15.12 6.19 -9.56
C GLY A 130 15.92 4.91 -9.82
N SER A 131 16.03 4.00 -8.85
CA SER A 131 16.99 2.88 -8.84
C SER A 131 16.45 1.54 -9.35
N GLY A 132 15.36 1.53 -10.13
CA GLY A 132 14.86 0.30 -10.74
C GLY A 132 15.81 -0.26 -11.81
N PHE A 133 15.83 -1.58 -12.00
CA PHE A 133 16.59 -2.24 -13.05
C PHE A 133 15.70 -2.61 -14.24
N PRO A 134 16.13 -2.37 -15.50
CA PRO A 134 15.41 -2.85 -16.67
C PRO A 134 15.46 -4.38 -16.70
N LYS A 135 14.29 -5.02 -16.73
CA LYS A 135 14.18 -6.49 -16.74
C LYS A 135 14.48 -7.11 -18.11
N ARG A 136 14.29 -6.36 -19.18
CA ARG A 136 14.56 -6.74 -20.57
C ARG A 136 14.73 -5.50 -21.46
N ARG A 137 15.37 -5.66 -22.64
CA ARG A 137 15.59 -4.56 -23.59
C ARG A 137 14.32 -3.91 -24.14
N ASN A 138 13.20 -4.65 -24.15
CA ASN A 138 11.92 -4.20 -24.70
C ASN A 138 10.89 -3.83 -23.61
N LEU A 139 11.31 -3.67 -22.36
CA LEU A 139 10.44 -3.28 -21.27
C LEU A 139 10.95 -2.00 -20.62
N LEU A 140 10.02 -1.18 -20.16
CA LEU A 140 10.36 -0.02 -19.37
C LEU A 140 11.02 -0.44 -18.05
N LYS A 141 11.97 0.37 -17.60
CA LYS A 141 12.54 0.28 -16.28
C LYS A 141 11.44 0.62 -15.25
N PRO A 142 11.15 -0.27 -14.28
CA PRO A 142 10.18 0.06 -13.23
C PRO A 142 10.72 1.23 -12.40
N ALA A 143 9.90 2.24 -12.18
CA ALA A 143 10.26 3.45 -11.44
C ALA A 143 9.27 3.78 -10.32
N HIS A 144 8.27 2.95 -10.08
CA HIS A 144 7.34 3.12 -8.98
C HIS A 144 6.70 1.79 -8.57
N GLU A 145 6.16 1.78 -7.36
CA GLU A 145 5.24 0.75 -6.86
C GLU A 145 3.91 1.43 -6.51
N PRO A 146 2.80 1.02 -7.14
CA PRO A 146 1.46 1.48 -6.76
C PRO A 146 1.03 0.80 -5.46
N ILE A 147 0.33 1.54 -4.61
CA ILE A 147 -0.26 1.05 -3.37
C ILE A 147 -1.76 1.30 -3.47
N VAL A 148 -2.56 0.24 -3.50
CA VAL A 148 -4.02 0.35 -3.45
C VAL A 148 -4.42 0.97 -2.13
N MET A 149 -5.32 1.95 -2.18
CA MET A 149 -5.88 2.59 -1.00
C MET A 149 -7.38 2.37 -0.98
N ALA A 150 -7.84 1.53 -0.07
CA ALA A 150 -9.23 1.10 0.04
C ALA A 150 -9.72 1.18 1.49
N ARG A 151 -11.04 1.19 1.71
CA ARG A 151 -11.64 1.26 3.05
C ARG A 151 -12.82 0.32 3.21
N LYS A 152 -13.09 -0.06 4.45
CA LYS A 152 -14.26 -0.84 4.84
C LYS A 152 -15.43 0.09 5.19
N GLY A 153 -16.32 0.32 4.23
CA GLY A 153 -17.61 1.00 4.47
C GLY A 153 -17.44 2.48 4.81
N VAL A 154 -17.77 2.86 6.03
CA VAL A 154 -17.93 4.27 6.47
C VAL A 154 -16.68 5.12 6.22
N ASN A 155 -16.88 6.34 5.72
CA ASN A 155 -15.81 7.32 5.56
C ASN A 155 -15.28 7.77 6.92
N LYS A 156 -14.02 7.43 7.18
CA LYS A 156 -13.26 7.88 8.36
C LYS A 156 -12.10 8.74 7.88
N ASP A 157 -11.81 9.81 8.59
CA ASP A 157 -10.73 10.72 8.24
C ASP A 157 -9.37 10.04 8.40
N LEU A 158 -8.46 10.34 7.48
CA LEU A 158 -7.05 9.97 7.57
C LEU A 158 -6.33 10.91 8.54
N ASN A 159 -5.21 10.48 9.10
CA ASN A 159 -4.37 11.30 9.99
C ASN A 159 -3.49 12.28 9.18
N LEU A 160 -4.12 13.10 8.36
CA LEU A 160 -3.43 13.97 7.41
C LEU A 160 -2.59 15.04 8.11
N ASP A 161 -3.04 15.58 9.24
CA ASP A 161 -2.30 16.61 9.96
C ASP A 161 -0.99 16.10 10.56
N GLU A 162 -0.94 14.84 10.99
CA GLU A 162 0.27 14.18 11.49
C GLU A 162 1.24 13.75 10.37
N CYS A 163 0.75 13.74 9.13
CA CYS A 163 1.51 13.34 7.95
C CYS A 163 1.91 14.52 7.06
N ARG A 164 1.81 15.76 7.55
CA ARG A 164 2.21 16.96 6.79
C ARG A 164 3.69 16.90 6.42
N VAL A 165 4.01 17.44 5.24
CA VAL A 165 5.35 17.39 4.66
C VAL A 165 5.94 18.79 4.58
N GLY A 166 7.24 18.93 4.92
CA GLY A 166 7.97 20.20 4.90
C GLY A 166 7.81 21.01 6.19
N ASP A 167 8.56 22.10 6.26
CA ASP A 167 8.66 22.96 7.46
C ASP A 167 8.02 24.34 7.26
N GLU A 168 7.48 24.63 6.09
CA GLU A 168 6.83 25.89 5.79
C GLU A 168 5.58 26.09 6.67
N VAL A 169 5.39 27.35 7.11
CA VAL A 169 4.24 27.72 7.93
C VAL A 169 3.18 28.38 7.06
N PHE A 170 1.98 27.84 7.07
CA PHE A 170 0.84 28.35 6.31
C PHE A 170 -0.21 28.93 7.26
N ASP A 171 -0.57 30.19 7.02
CA ASP A 171 -1.72 30.82 7.67
C ASP A 171 -2.97 30.58 6.79
N THR A 172 -3.73 29.54 7.11
CA THR A 172 -4.92 29.16 6.36
C THR A 172 -6.10 30.11 6.61
N SER A 173 -6.02 30.99 7.63
CA SER A 173 -7.06 31.99 7.88
C SER A 173 -7.20 33.04 6.75
N LYS A 174 -6.09 33.29 6.04
CA LYS A 174 -6.06 34.19 4.89
C LYS A 174 -6.64 33.59 3.62
N ASN A 175 -6.74 32.25 3.56
CA ASN A 175 -7.23 31.51 2.39
C ASN A 175 -8.72 31.21 2.42
N VAL A 176 -9.42 31.64 3.45
CA VAL A 176 -10.89 31.56 3.49
C VAL A 176 -11.43 32.59 2.49
N ARG A 177 -11.50 32.21 1.23
CA ARG A 177 -12.14 33.05 0.20
C ARG A 177 -13.62 33.16 0.55
N LYS A 178 -14.08 34.34 0.95
CA LYS A 178 -15.50 34.65 1.08
C LYS A 178 -16.30 34.38 -0.20
N GLU A 179 -15.62 34.23 -1.33
CA GLU A 179 -16.18 33.91 -2.66
C GLU A 179 -16.52 32.41 -2.86
N ALA A 180 -15.97 31.48 -2.05
CA ALA A 180 -16.31 30.06 -2.14
C ALA A 180 -17.74 29.78 -1.65
N MET A 181 -18.43 30.74 -1.03
CA MET A 181 -19.85 30.66 -0.70
C MET A 181 -20.80 30.87 -1.89
N ASN A 182 -20.30 31.18 -3.08
CA ASN A 182 -21.14 31.31 -4.27
C ASN A 182 -21.60 29.91 -4.74
N LYS A 183 -22.88 29.61 -4.59
CA LYS A 183 -23.59 28.33 -4.87
C LYS A 183 -23.41 27.75 -6.29
N LYS A 184 -22.49 28.27 -7.10
CA LYS A 184 -22.17 27.84 -8.47
C LYS A 184 -20.75 27.24 -8.64
N ALA A 185 -19.99 27.08 -7.56
CA ALA A 185 -18.68 26.38 -7.66
C ALA A 185 -18.94 24.89 -7.89
N VAL A 186 -18.44 24.34 -8.99
CA VAL A 186 -18.57 22.94 -9.42
C VAL A 186 -17.95 21.97 -8.40
N TYR A 187 -17.09 22.45 -7.52
CA TYR A 187 -16.54 21.73 -6.39
C TYR A 187 -17.02 22.42 -5.11
N GLN A 188 -18.09 21.89 -4.53
CA GLN A 188 -18.39 22.14 -3.12
C GLN A 188 -17.34 21.40 -2.29
N LEU A 189 -16.19 22.02 -2.07
CA LEU A 189 -15.34 21.70 -0.93
C LEU A 189 -16.21 21.95 0.30
N GLY A 190 -16.58 20.87 1.01
CA GLY A 190 -17.44 20.91 2.20
C GLY A 190 -16.75 21.61 3.38
N LEU A 191 -16.38 22.87 3.20
CA LEU A 191 -15.95 23.74 4.29
C LEU A 191 -17.16 23.96 5.19
N LYS A 192 -17.07 23.48 6.44
CA LYS A 192 -18.05 23.81 7.48
C LYS A 192 -18.13 25.33 7.59
N GLU A 193 -19.32 25.87 7.76
CA GLU A 193 -19.58 27.34 7.88
C GLU A 193 -18.72 28.04 8.94
N ASP A 194 -18.12 27.30 9.88
CA ASP A 194 -17.31 27.79 10.99
C ASP A 194 -15.79 27.58 10.83
N TYR A 195 -15.29 27.31 9.62
CA TYR A 195 -13.86 27.14 9.43
C TYR A 195 -13.09 28.44 9.67
N LYS A 196 -12.50 28.52 10.85
CA LYS A 196 -11.68 29.66 11.31
C LYS A 196 -10.21 29.44 10.94
N GLY A 197 -9.80 29.15 9.83
CA GLY A 197 -8.41 28.92 9.47
C GLY A 197 -7.41 28.90 10.66
N THR A 198 -6.40 28.09 10.57
CA THR A 198 -5.36 27.92 11.61
C THR A 198 -3.99 28.13 11.00
N ILE A 199 -2.99 28.38 11.85
CA ILE A 199 -1.60 28.32 11.44
C ILE A 199 -1.19 26.84 11.47
N VAL A 200 -0.78 26.31 10.32
CA VAL A 200 -0.32 24.92 10.19
C VAL A 200 1.11 24.87 9.64
N LYS A 201 1.89 23.90 10.12
CA LYS A 201 3.23 23.63 9.62
C LYS A 201 3.18 22.47 8.63
N GLY A 202 3.84 22.62 7.48
CA GLY A 202 3.88 21.62 6.41
C GLY A 202 2.64 21.59 5.53
N ARG A 203 2.79 21.01 4.36
CA ARG A 203 1.74 20.84 3.35
C ARG A 203 0.96 19.53 3.59
N TRP A 204 -0.23 19.47 3.08
CA TRP A 204 -1.00 18.23 3.01
C TRP A 204 -0.19 17.14 2.32
N PRO A 205 -0.21 15.89 2.84
CA PRO A 205 0.44 14.77 2.18
C PRO A 205 -0.20 14.54 0.81
N ALA A 206 0.64 14.25 -0.19
CA ALA A 206 0.19 13.86 -1.52
C ALA A 206 0.17 12.35 -1.65
N ASN A 207 -0.57 11.84 -2.63
CA ASN A 207 -0.56 10.42 -2.99
C ASN A 207 0.69 10.01 -3.80
N ILE A 208 1.78 10.73 -3.63
CA ILE A 208 3.10 10.43 -4.18
C ILE A 208 4.13 10.46 -3.04
N ILE A 209 4.92 9.40 -2.96
CA ILE A 209 6.09 9.27 -2.09
C ILE A 209 7.29 9.06 -3.01
N HIS A 210 8.45 9.65 -2.72
CA HIS A 210 9.61 9.52 -3.61
C HIS A 210 10.92 9.25 -2.88
N SER A 211 11.86 8.62 -3.61
CA SER A 211 13.25 8.43 -3.19
C SER A 211 14.19 9.17 -4.13
N GLY A 212 14.34 10.49 -3.96
CA GLY A 212 15.31 11.31 -4.71
C GLY A 212 14.80 11.85 -6.05
N LEU A 213 13.59 12.40 -6.10
CA LEU A 213 13.22 13.32 -7.17
C LEU A 213 13.81 14.69 -6.86
N ASP A 214 14.69 15.17 -7.72
CA ASP A 214 15.23 16.52 -7.66
C ASP A 214 14.26 17.46 -8.41
N THR A 215 13.32 18.05 -7.65
CA THR A 215 12.30 18.94 -8.22
C THR A 215 11.96 20.05 -7.23
N ASP A 216 12.19 21.27 -7.61
CA ASP A 216 11.92 22.48 -6.79
C ASP A 216 10.43 22.69 -6.47
N TRP A 217 9.53 21.96 -7.12
CA TRP A 217 8.07 22.11 -6.96
C TRP A 217 7.40 21.01 -6.15
N ALA A 218 8.15 19.99 -5.71
CA ALA A 218 7.56 18.78 -5.14
C ALA A 218 7.95 18.60 -3.66
N ASP A 219 7.15 19.17 -2.78
CA ASP A 219 7.19 18.82 -1.35
C ASP A 219 6.44 17.51 -1.10
N PHE A 220 6.97 16.41 -1.67
CA PHE A 220 6.45 15.08 -1.41
C PHE A 220 7.22 14.42 -0.27
N PHE A 221 6.58 13.47 0.41
CA PHE A 221 7.28 12.71 1.44
C PHE A 221 8.45 11.93 0.85
N TYR A 222 9.67 12.28 1.27
CA TYR A 222 10.88 11.59 0.85
C TYR A 222 11.08 10.31 1.64
N CYS A 223 11.18 9.17 0.95
CA CYS A 223 11.54 7.90 1.56
C CYS A 223 12.48 7.09 0.66
N ALA A 224 13.74 7.01 1.04
CA ALA A 224 14.73 6.17 0.36
C ALA A 224 14.39 4.68 0.47
N LYS A 225 14.90 3.86 -0.47
CA LYS A 225 14.82 2.40 -0.35
C LYS A 225 15.59 1.90 0.87
N ALA A 226 15.15 0.75 1.43
CA ALA A 226 15.80 0.11 2.56
C ALA A 226 17.31 -0.06 2.32
N ASN A 227 18.10 0.46 3.25
CA ASN A 227 19.54 0.37 3.22
C ASN A 227 20.02 -1.00 3.77
N LYS A 228 21.34 -1.26 3.74
CA LYS A 228 21.90 -2.54 4.18
C LYS A 228 21.62 -2.82 5.66
N LYS A 229 21.60 -1.80 6.52
CA LYS A 229 21.34 -1.95 7.95
C LYS A 229 19.89 -2.34 8.21
N GLU A 230 18.92 -1.75 7.50
CA GLU A 230 17.50 -2.10 7.60
C GLU A 230 17.21 -3.50 7.07
N LYS A 231 17.94 -3.93 6.03
CA LYS A 231 17.83 -5.29 5.51
C LYS A 231 18.39 -6.35 6.45
N GLY A 232 19.36 -5.98 7.29
CA GLY A 232 20.03 -6.92 8.17
C GLY A 232 20.65 -8.08 7.38
N ASP A 233 20.53 -9.30 7.92
CA ASP A 233 21.01 -10.54 7.32
C ASP A 233 19.96 -11.27 6.47
N THR A 234 18.81 -10.63 6.19
CA THR A 234 17.77 -11.26 5.38
C THR A 234 18.20 -11.39 3.92
N GLU A 235 17.93 -12.55 3.34
CA GLU A 235 18.06 -12.77 1.89
C GLU A 235 16.87 -12.22 1.08
N HIS A 236 15.90 -11.56 1.74
CA HIS A 236 14.72 -11.03 1.05
C HIS A 236 15.13 -9.89 0.10
N PRO A 237 14.82 -9.98 -1.21
CA PRO A 237 15.35 -9.04 -2.20
C PRO A 237 14.70 -7.66 -2.14
N THR A 238 13.47 -7.55 -1.62
CA THR A 238 12.64 -6.35 -1.69
C THR A 238 12.09 -5.94 -0.33
N VAL A 239 12.97 -5.79 0.67
CA VAL A 239 12.57 -5.26 1.98
C VAL A 239 12.05 -3.84 1.83
N LYS A 240 10.87 -3.55 2.38
CA LYS A 240 10.32 -2.20 2.41
C LYS A 240 11.04 -1.34 3.45
N PRO A 241 11.32 -0.05 3.17
CA PRO A 241 11.94 0.86 4.13
C PRO A 241 11.07 1.04 5.37
N LEU A 242 11.68 1.05 6.55
CA LEU A 242 10.97 1.27 7.81
C LEU A 242 10.25 2.63 7.84
N ASP A 243 10.86 3.67 7.31
CA ASP A 243 10.25 5.00 7.31
C ASP A 243 9.02 5.06 6.39
N LEU A 244 9.04 4.33 5.27
CA LEU A 244 7.86 4.17 4.42
C LEU A 244 6.73 3.47 5.18
N MET A 245 7.02 2.33 5.80
CA MET A 245 6.00 1.57 6.55
C MET A 245 5.45 2.37 7.73
N LYS A 246 6.29 3.05 8.49
CA LYS A 246 5.87 3.94 9.58
C LYS A 246 4.97 5.08 9.08
N TYR A 247 5.32 5.70 7.96
CA TYR A 247 4.51 6.76 7.35
C TYR A 247 3.12 6.23 6.94
N LEU A 248 3.07 5.11 6.23
CA LEU A 248 1.82 4.50 5.78
C LEU A 248 0.93 4.06 6.95
N VAL A 249 1.52 3.42 7.97
CA VAL A 249 0.79 3.04 9.19
C VAL A 249 0.23 4.27 9.89
N ARG A 250 1.04 5.31 10.10
CA ARG A 250 0.59 6.56 10.73
C ARG A 250 -0.56 7.23 9.97
N LEU A 251 -0.51 7.19 8.64
CA LEU A 251 -1.53 7.80 7.77
C LEU A 251 -2.93 7.21 7.99
N VAL A 252 -3.01 5.90 8.20
CA VAL A 252 -4.29 5.15 8.16
C VAL A 252 -4.70 4.54 9.50
N THR A 253 -3.81 4.54 10.50
CA THR A 253 -4.07 3.89 11.80
C THR A 253 -4.21 4.95 12.90
N PRO A 254 -5.27 4.90 13.71
CA PRO A 254 -5.38 5.77 14.89
C PRO A 254 -4.29 5.45 15.92
N GLU A 255 -4.02 6.39 16.82
CA GLU A 255 -3.08 6.18 17.91
C GLU A 255 -3.47 4.92 18.74
N ASN A 256 -2.51 4.08 19.04
CA ASN A 256 -2.68 2.77 19.72
C ASN A 256 -3.59 1.78 18.98
N GLY A 257 -3.86 2.00 17.69
CA GLY A 257 -4.63 1.07 16.85
C GLY A 257 -3.86 -0.20 16.50
N LEU A 258 -4.59 -1.27 16.24
CA LEU A 258 -4.05 -2.56 15.79
C LEU A 258 -3.93 -2.58 14.27
N VAL A 259 -2.77 -3.03 13.79
CA VAL A 259 -2.45 -3.14 12.36
C VAL A 259 -2.31 -4.61 11.98
N LEU A 260 -2.95 -5.00 10.92
CA LEU A 260 -2.74 -6.27 10.23
C LEU A 260 -1.71 -6.07 9.10
N ASP A 261 -0.73 -6.96 8.98
CA ASP A 261 0.24 -7.03 7.87
C ASP A 261 0.26 -8.45 7.29
#